data_411dcb51a4e4ed968ae780ba39d40d90
#
_entry.id   411dcb51a4e4ed968ae780ba39d40d90
#
_cell.length_a   1.000
_cell.length_b   1.000
_cell.length_c   1.000
_cell.angle_alpha   90.00
_cell.angle_beta   90.00
_cell.angle_gamma   90.00
#
_symmetry.space_group_name_H-M   'P 1'
#
loop_
_entity.id
_entity.type
_entity.pdbx_description
1 polymer ?
#
loop_
_entity_poly.entity_id
_entity_poly.type
_entity_poly.pdbx_seq_one_letter_code
_entity_poly.pdbx_strand_id
1 'polypeptide(L)'
;MKNRKLLQADGKPWIAIAGEVHNSSSSNAAYMTKIWEKAKELGLNTLLIPVSWEQIEPREDQFTFGLVDELVQQARDYKMHIIFLWFGTWKNAQSTYVPEWVKKDLQRFPRAEMEAGKRKIILKKFYNMPYTTLSYLGEETKHADAKAFAGLMRHLREIDGKERTVLAVQVENETGVQGSAREHSTLAE
;
A
#
# COMPACT_ATOMS: atom_id res chain seq x y z
N MET A 1 14.40 34.88 9.59
CA MET A 1 13.30 33.93 9.38
C MET A 1 13.89 32.59 8.96
N LYS A 2 13.61 31.47 9.67
CA LYS A 2 14.08 30.16 9.26
C LYS A 2 13.43 29.83 7.91
N ASN A 3 14.22 29.43 6.90
CA ASN A 3 13.73 28.97 5.60
C ASN A 3 12.74 27.80 5.82
N ARG A 4 11.44 28.08 5.72
CA ARG A 4 10.41 27.05 5.74
C ARG A 4 10.45 26.36 4.37
N LYS A 5 10.76 25.06 4.36
CA LYS A 5 10.62 24.24 3.16
C LYS A 5 9.14 23.93 2.95
N LEU A 6 8.61 24.27 1.79
CA LEU A 6 7.25 23.92 1.39
C LEU A 6 7.31 22.73 0.44
N LEU A 7 6.27 21.88 0.47
CA LEU A 7 6.07 20.89 -0.58
C LEU A 7 5.96 21.63 -1.92
N GLN A 8 6.55 21.06 -2.95
CA GLN A 8 6.52 21.64 -4.30
C GLN A 8 6.01 20.58 -5.29
N ALA A 9 5.14 21.00 -6.20
CA ALA A 9 4.78 20.28 -7.39
C ALA A 9 5.17 21.18 -8.59
N ASP A 10 5.87 20.63 -9.58
CA ASP A 10 6.37 21.33 -10.76
C ASP A 10 7.18 22.62 -10.45
N GLY A 11 7.98 22.57 -9.38
CA GLY A 11 8.79 23.69 -8.93
C GLY A 11 8.02 24.84 -8.26
N LYS A 12 6.73 24.69 -8.04
CA LYS A 12 5.88 25.68 -7.37
C LYS A 12 5.45 25.18 -5.99
N PRO A 13 5.26 26.08 -5.01
CA PRO A 13 4.66 25.72 -3.72
C PRO A 13 3.33 25.01 -3.94
N TRP A 14 3.17 23.85 -3.30
CA TRP A 14 1.99 23.02 -3.43
C TRP A 14 1.34 22.76 -2.07
N ILE A 15 0.03 22.93 -2.02
CA ILE A 15 -0.79 22.53 -0.88
C ILE A 15 -1.70 21.41 -1.38
N ALA A 16 -1.52 20.21 -0.85
CA ALA A 16 -2.39 19.09 -1.15
C ALA A 16 -3.74 19.29 -0.45
N ILE A 17 -4.79 19.48 -1.24
CA ILE A 17 -6.19 19.37 -0.79
C ILE A 17 -6.59 17.96 -1.25
N ALA A 18 -6.48 16.99 -0.33
CA ALA A 18 -6.49 15.59 -0.70
C ALA A 18 -7.66 14.82 -0.10
N GLY A 19 -8.07 13.77 -0.81
CA GLY A 19 -8.98 12.74 -0.33
C GLY A 19 -8.32 11.37 -0.42
N GLU A 20 -8.54 10.51 0.58
CA GLU A 20 -8.12 9.12 0.52
C GLU A 20 -9.28 8.28 -0.02
N VAL A 21 -8.99 7.44 -1.03
CA VAL A 21 -9.97 6.51 -1.56
C VAL A 21 -10.01 5.23 -0.72
N HIS A 22 -11.17 4.57 -0.68
CA HIS A 22 -11.32 3.34 0.08
C HIS A 22 -10.38 2.23 -0.45
N ASN A 23 -9.93 1.36 0.44
CA ASN A 23 -8.87 0.36 0.21
C ASN A 23 -8.93 -0.40 -1.12
N SER A 24 -10.13 -0.75 -1.58
CA SER A 24 -10.31 -1.56 -2.80
C SER A 24 -10.86 -0.76 -3.99
N SER A 25 -11.09 0.54 -3.85
CA SER A 25 -11.66 1.36 -4.93
C SER A 25 -10.74 1.41 -6.14
N SER A 26 -9.44 1.50 -5.91
CA SER A 26 -8.42 1.57 -6.96
C SER A 26 -8.08 0.24 -7.61
N SER A 27 -8.71 -0.87 -7.19
CA SER A 27 -8.50 -2.18 -7.84
C SER A 27 -9.15 -2.27 -9.23
N ASN A 28 -9.92 -1.25 -9.62
CA ASN A 28 -10.58 -1.17 -10.92
C ASN A 28 -10.58 0.28 -11.42
N ALA A 29 -9.86 0.53 -12.51
CA ALA A 29 -9.74 1.86 -13.10
C ALA A 29 -11.08 2.45 -13.59
N ALA A 30 -11.98 1.62 -14.12
CA ALA A 30 -13.30 2.08 -14.54
C ALA A 30 -14.15 2.55 -13.34
N TYR A 31 -14.01 1.91 -12.17
CA TYR A 31 -14.65 2.39 -10.95
C TYR A 31 -14.08 3.74 -10.50
N MET A 32 -12.78 3.93 -10.67
CA MET A 32 -12.10 5.17 -10.28
C MET A 32 -12.56 6.39 -11.06
N THR A 33 -13.08 6.25 -12.29
CA THR A 33 -13.61 7.37 -13.08
C THR A 33 -14.61 8.21 -12.27
N LYS A 34 -15.58 7.56 -11.62
CA LYS A 34 -16.56 8.25 -10.76
C LYS A 34 -15.94 8.93 -9.55
N ILE A 35 -14.86 8.38 -9.04
CA ILE A 35 -14.14 8.95 -7.89
C ILE A 35 -13.38 10.21 -8.30
N TRP A 36 -12.73 10.20 -9.46
CA TRP A 36 -12.07 11.38 -10.01
C TRP A 36 -13.06 12.52 -10.26
N GLU A 37 -14.21 12.22 -10.87
CA GLU A 37 -15.27 13.19 -11.08
C GLU A 37 -15.70 13.83 -9.77
N LYS A 38 -15.97 13.00 -8.74
CA LYS A 38 -16.39 13.48 -7.42
C LYS A 38 -15.30 14.27 -6.70
N ALA A 39 -14.05 13.84 -6.80
CA ALA A 39 -12.91 14.56 -6.24
C ALA A 39 -12.78 15.97 -6.86
N LYS A 40 -12.98 16.06 -8.18
CA LYS A 40 -12.99 17.35 -8.89
C LYS A 40 -14.12 18.26 -8.44
N GLU A 41 -15.34 17.74 -8.29
CA GLU A 41 -16.49 18.49 -7.76
C GLU A 41 -16.22 19.05 -6.35
N LEU A 42 -15.51 18.29 -5.51
CA LEU A 42 -15.13 18.68 -4.15
C LEU A 42 -13.94 19.66 -4.10
N GLY A 43 -13.35 20.00 -5.25
CA GLY A 43 -12.19 20.88 -5.33
C GLY A 43 -10.89 20.25 -4.84
N LEU A 44 -10.80 18.92 -4.81
CA LEU A 44 -9.56 18.23 -4.50
C LEU A 44 -8.55 18.37 -5.64
N ASN A 45 -7.27 18.39 -5.30
CA ASN A 45 -6.18 18.43 -6.28
C ASN A 45 -5.24 17.21 -6.18
N THR A 46 -5.48 16.35 -5.19
CA THR A 46 -4.65 15.18 -4.91
C THR A 46 -5.53 14.05 -4.39
N LEU A 47 -5.27 12.81 -4.80
CA LEU A 47 -5.87 11.62 -4.21
C LEU A 47 -4.79 10.71 -3.60
N LEU A 48 -5.09 10.16 -2.42
CA LEU A 48 -4.34 9.06 -1.84
C LEU A 48 -4.95 7.77 -2.34
N ILE A 49 -4.17 6.97 -3.08
CA ILE A 49 -4.67 5.81 -3.82
C ILE A 49 -3.91 4.55 -3.41
N PRO A 50 -4.60 3.52 -2.88
CA PRO A 50 -3.98 2.24 -2.61
C PRO A 50 -3.45 1.54 -3.86
N VAL A 51 -2.28 0.92 -3.72
CA VAL A 51 -1.71 -0.04 -4.66
C VAL A 51 -1.23 -1.25 -3.86
N SER A 52 -1.78 -2.43 -4.16
CA SER A 52 -1.49 -3.63 -3.38
C SER A 52 -0.45 -4.52 -4.05
N TRP A 53 0.34 -5.21 -3.23
CA TRP A 53 1.35 -6.16 -3.71
C TRP A 53 0.74 -7.26 -4.58
N GLU A 54 -0.42 -7.82 -4.18
CA GLU A 54 -1.10 -8.86 -4.95
C GLU A 54 -1.50 -8.42 -6.37
N GLN A 55 -1.71 -7.12 -6.59
CA GLN A 55 -2.03 -6.57 -7.92
C GLN A 55 -0.77 -6.33 -8.75
N ILE A 56 0.34 -5.99 -8.10
CA ILE A 56 1.61 -5.70 -8.79
C ILE A 56 2.37 -6.98 -9.13
N GLU A 57 2.34 -7.99 -8.27
CA GLU A 57 3.05 -9.27 -8.44
C GLU A 57 2.11 -10.44 -8.13
N PRO A 58 1.06 -10.69 -8.96
CA PRO A 58 0.08 -11.74 -8.73
C PRO A 58 0.67 -13.15 -8.73
N ARG A 59 1.80 -13.34 -9.40
CA ARG A 59 2.64 -14.55 -9.36
C ARG A 59 4.07 -14.14 -9.09
N GLU A 60 4.81 -14.97 -8.37
CA GLU A 60 6.20 -14.68 -8.03
C GLU A 60 7.01 -14.35 -9.29
N ASP A 61 7.75 -13.23 -9.24
CA ASP A 61 8.56 -12.69 -10.34
C ASP A 61 7.80 -12.28 -11.61
N GLN A 62 6.47 -12.24 -11.56
CA GLN A 62 5.65 -11.78 -12.68
C GLN A 62 4.94 -10.48 -12.34
N PHE A 63 5.54 -9.37 -12.75
CA PHE A 63 5.02 -8.04 -12.48
C PHE A 63 4.01 -7.59 -13.54
N THR A 64 2.97 -6.86 -13.10
CA THR A 64 2.01 -6.20 -13.96
C THR A 64 1.72 -4.79 -13.42
N PHE A 65 1.79 -3.81 -14.31
CA PHE A 65 1.62 -2.40 -13.93
C PHE A 65 0.46 -1.71 -14.67
N GLY A 66 -0.29 -2.44 -15.50
CA GLY A 66 -1.34 -1.84 -16.32
C GLY A 66 -2.36 -1.02 -15.53
N LEU A 67 -2.76 -1.50 -14.34
CA LEU A 67 -3.64 -0.73 -13.47
C LEU A 67 -3.00 0.58 -12.98
N VAL A 68 -1.71 0.55 -12.65
CA VAL A 68 -0.97 1.74 -12.22
C VAL A 68 -0.90 2.76 -13.37
N ASP A 69 -0.64 2.29 -14.59
CA ASP A 69 -0.60 3.13 -15.78
C ASP A 69 -1.94 3.83 -16.01
N GLU A 70 -3.05 3.08 -15.93
CA GLU A 70 -4.39 3.64 -16.06
C GLU A 70 -4.70 4.67 -14.98
N LEU A 71 -4.37 4.40 -13.72
CA LEU A 71 -4.59 5.34 -12.60
C LEU A 71 -3.78 6.63 -12.77
N VAL A 72 -2.52 6.52 -13.18
CA VAL A 72 -1.65 7.68 -13.44
C VAL A 72 -2.19 8.49 -14.62
N GLN A 73 -2.62 7.82 -15.69
CA GLN A 73 -3.21 8.49 -16.84
C GLN A 73 -4.50 9.22 -16.47
N GLN A 74 -5.40 8.58 -15.73
CA GLN A 74 -6.64 9.20 -15.24
C GLN A 74 -6.35 10.45 -14.40
N ALA A 75 -5.37 10.38 -13.49
CA ALA A 75 -4.97 11.55 -12.68
C ALA A 75 -4.55 12.74 -13.57
N ARG A 76 -3.80 12.47 -14.65
CA ARG A 76 -3.42 13.50 -15.64
C ARG A 76 -4.62 14.10 -16.35
N ASP A 77 -5.55 13.25 -16.79
CA ASP A 77 -6.77 13.69 -17.48
C ASP A 77 -7.63 14.60 -16.59
N TYR A 78 -7.69 14.31 -15.29
CA TYR A 78 -8.37 15.14 -14.29
C TYR A 78 -7.53 16.29 -13.74
N LYS A 79 -6.25 16.42 -14.15
CA LYS A 79 -5.28 17.43 -13.66
C LYS A 79 -5.10 17.37 -12.15
N MET A 80 -5.00 16.16 -11.62
CA MET A 80 -4.77 15.87 -10.20
C MET A 80 -3.43 15.15 -10.00
N HIS A 81 -2.94 15.22 -8.77
CA HIS A 81 -1.80 14.43 -8.35
C HIS A 81 -2.21 13.19 -7.56
N ILE A 82 -1.29 12.24 -7.44
CA ILE A 82 -1.45 11.01 -6.68
C ILE A 82 -0.41 10.97 -5.55
N ILE A 83 -0.84 10.47 -4.40
CA ILE A 83 0.01 9.87 -3.38
C ILE A 83 -0.38 8.41 -3.32
N PHE A 84 0.52 7.50 -3.73
CA PHE A 84 0.24 6.08 -3.61
C PHE A 84 0.40 5.59 -2.17
N LEU A 85 -0.48 4.68 -1.78
CA LEU A 85 -0.40 3.94 -0.52
C LEU A 85 0.01 2.51 -0.88
N TRP A 86 1.26 2.14 -0.61
CA TRP A 86 1.75 0.79 -0.83
C TRP A 86 1.20 -0.14 0.25
N PHE A 87 0.29 -1.03 -0.13
CA PHE A 87 -0.17 -2.12 0.70
C PHE A 87 0.65 -3.37 0.34
N GLY A 88 1.85 -3.45 0.93
CA GLY A 88 2.76 -4.57 0.82
C GLY A 88 2.44 -5.64 1.84
N THR A 89 3.34 -5.82 2.78
CA THR A 89 3.17 -6.81 3.87
C THR A 89 2.03 -6.42 4.80
N TRP A 90 1.79 -5.12 5.04
CA TRP A 90 0.77 -4.67 6.01
C TRP A 90 -0.27 -3.71 5.44
N LYS A 91 -1.51 -3.95 5.85
CA LYS A 91 -2.61 -2.99 5.89
C LYS A 91 -3.43 -3.25 7.16
N ASN A 92 -3.56 -2.22 8.02
CA ASN A 92 -4.28 -2.31 9.30
C ASN A 92 -3.75 -3.44 10.19
N ALA A 93 -2.43 -3.56 10.33
CA ALA A 93 -1.75 -4.63 11.04
C ALA A 93 -2.12 -6.05 10.57
N GLN A 94 -2.48 -6.21 9.30
CA GLN A 94 -2.80 -7.49 8.65
C GLN A 94 -2.12 -7.58 7.29
N SER A 95 -1.85 -8.81 6.84
CA SER A 95 -1.21 -9.08 5.55
C SER A 95 -2.24 -9.51 4.50
N THR A 96 -3.35 -8.76 4.39
CA THR A 96 -4.48 -9.12 3.52
C THR A 96 -4.13 -8.97 2.04
N TYR A 97 -3.31 -7.99 1.71
CA TYR A 97 -2.99 -7.57 0.34
C TYR A 97 -1.71 -8.16 -0.23
N VAL A 98 -1.08 -9.11 0.49
CA VAL A 98 0.02 -9.88 -0.09
C VAL A 98 -0.49 -10.88 -1.13
N PRO A 99 0.33 -11.27 -2.13
CA PRO A 99 -0.07 -12.22 -3.15
C PRO A 99 -0.44 -13.61 -2.61
N GLU A 100 -1.20 -14.36 -3.40
CA GLU A 100 -1.63 -15.71 -3.03
C GLU A 100 -0.44 -16.66 -2.79
N TRP A 101 0.62 -16.54 -3.57
CA TRP A 101 1.83 -17.38 -3.42
C TRP A 101 2.54 -17.12 -2.08
N VAL A 102 2.51 -15.88 -1.56
CA VAL A 102 2.98 -15.56 -0.19
C VAL A 102 2.03 -16.11 0.87
N LYS A 103 0.72 -16.01 0.64
CA LYS A 103 -0.30 -16.49 1.59
C LYS A 103 -0.22 -18.01 1.79
N LYS A 104 0.16 -18.76 0.77
CA LYS A 104 0.19 -20.24 0.78
C LYS A 104 1.46 -20.83 1.33
N ASP A 105 2.59 -20.17 1.22
CA ASP A 105 3.89 -20.69 1.66
C ASP A 105 4.23 -20.23 3.08
N LEU A 106 3.72 -20.96 4.06
CA LEU A 106 3.92 -20.66 5.47
C LEU A 106 5.35 -20.93 5.96
N GLN A 107 6.12 -21.69 5.22
CA GLN A 107 7.51 -22.00 5.55
C GLN A 107 8.42 -20.83 5.21
N ARG A 108 8.29 -20.28 4.01
CA ARG A 108 9.05 -19.10 3.57
C ARG A 108 8.54 -17.82 4.22
N PHE A 109 7.22 -17.71 4.42
CA PHE A 109 6.54 -16.51 4.91
C PHE A 109 5.81 -16.80 6.21
N PRO A 110 6.55 -16.93 7.32
CA PRO A 110 5.98 -17.27 8.62
C PRO A 110 5.02 -16.20 9.11
N ARG A 111 4.02 -16.63 9.88
CA ARG A 111 3.05 -15.72 10.51
C ARG A 111 3.58 -15.20 11.83
N ALA A 112 3.24 -13.94 12.11
CA ALA A 112 3.48 -13.35 13.41
C ALA A 112 2.67 -14.11 14.47
N GLU A 113 3.29 -14.38 15.60
CA GLU A 113 2.66 -15.01 16.75
C GLU A 113 2.40 -13.97 17.82
N MET A 114 1.24 -14.06 18.46
CA MET A 114 0.84 -13.22 19.58
C MET A 114 1.12 -13.90 20.91
N GLU A 115 1.20 -13.11 21.96
CA GLU A 115 1.30 -13.63 23.31
C GLU A 115 0.22 -14.68 23.61
N ALA A 116 0.61 -15.81 24.22
CA ALA A 116 -0.29 -16.90 24.53
C ALA A 116 -1.51 -16.44 25.35
N GLY A 117 -2.70 -16.81 24.91
CA GLY A 117 -3.97 -16.42 25.55
C GLY A 117 -4.67 -15.21 24.93
N LYS A 118 -3.97 -14.26 24.35
CA LYS A 118 -4.58 -13.09 23.67
C LYS A 118 -5.13 -13.45 22.28
N ARG A 119 -4.53 -14.43 21.63
CA ARG A 119 -4.94 -14.91 20.29
C ARG A 119 -6.42 -15.29 20.21
N LYS A 120 -6.94 -16.01 21.21
CA LYS A 120 -8.36 -16.44 21.24
C LYS A 120 -9.34 -15.28 21.37
N ILE A 121 -8.96 -14.23 22.09
CA ILE A 121 -9.85 -13.08 22.33
C ILE A 121 -9.98 -12.22 21.07
N ILE A 122 -8.89 -12.01 20.34
CA ILE A 122 -8.91 -11.18 19.13
C ILE A 122 -9.60 -11.89 17.98
N LEU A 123 -9.32 -13.17 17.75
CA LEU A 123 -10.00 -13.97 16.73
C LEU A 123 -11.52 -14.04 16.97
N LYS A 124 -11.95 -14.11 18.25
CA LYS A 124 -13.37 -14.19 18.61
C LYS A 124 -14.05 -12.81 18.56
N LYS A 125 -13.32 -11.72 18.75
CA LYS A 125 -13.89 -10.36 18.88
C LYS A 125 -13.96 -9.59 17.56
N PHE A 126 -13.04 -9.82 16.62
CA PHE A 126 -12.94 -8.99 15.43
C PHE A 126 -13.27 -9.70 14.12
N TYR A 127 -12.96 -10.97 13.95
CA TYR A 127 -13.31 -11.72 12.71
C TYR A 127 -13.19 -13.21 13.01
N ASN A 128 -14.12 -14.02 12.59
CA ASN A 128 -13.97 -15.50 12.56
C ASN A 128 -12.88 -15.97 11.57
N MET A 129 -11.86 -15.17 11.33
CA MET A 129 -10.80 -15.46 10.38
C MET A 129 -9.49 -15.83 11.09
N PRO A 130 -8.75 -16.78 10.55
CA PRO A 130 -7.42 -17.10 11.05
C PRO A 130 -6.52 -15.85 10.95
N TYR A 131 -5.68 -15.68 11.95
CA TYR A 131 -4.71 -14.61 12.01
C TYR A 131 -3.80 -14.65 10.77
N THR A 132 -3.78 -13.59 9.98
CA THR A 132 -3.14 -13.57 8.66
C THR A 132 -1.92 -12.66 8.58
N THR A 133 -1.50 -12.04 9.68
CA THR A 133 -0.35 -11.15 9.67
C THR A 133 0.95 -11.91 9.51
N LEU A 134 1.75 -11.53 8.54
CA LEU A 134 3.10 -12.03 8.36
C LEU A 134 4.02 -11.53 9.48
N SER A 135 5.04 -12.34 9.82
CA SER A 135 6.08 -11.91 10.73
C SER A 135 6.89 -10.76 10.12
N TYR A 136 7.04 -9.66 10.87
CA TYR A 136 7.90 -8.55 10.48
C TYR A 136 9.40 -8.86 10.66
N LEU A 137 9.72 -10.02 11.23
CA LEU A 137 11.08 -10.54 11.39
C LEU A 137 11.43 -11.54 10.28
N GLY A 138 10.50 -11.87 9.39
CA GLY A 138 10.70 -12.79 8.28
C GLY A 138 11.56 -12.17 7.18
N GLU A 139 12.82 -12.59 7.03
CA GLU A 139 13.73 -12.06 6.02
C GLU A 139 13.22 -12.28 4.59
N GLU A 140 12.63 -13.44 4.30
CA GLU A 140 12.02 -13.72 2.98
C GLU A 140 10.86 -12.78 2.68
N THR A 141 10.01 -12.49 3.68
CA THR A 141 8.91 -11.52 3.56
C THR A 141 9.45 -10.13 3.22
N LYS A 142 10.44 -9.67 3.98
CA LYS A 142 11.09 -8.38 3.77
C LYS A 142 11.69 -8.26 2.37
N HIS A 143 12.43 -9.27 1.93
CA HIS A 143 13.06 -9.26 0.62
C HIS A 143 12.05 -9.29 -0.54
N ALA A 144 11.01 -10.12 -0.43
CA ALA A 144 9.99 -10.24 -1.45
C ALA A 144 9.17 -8.95 -1.60
N ASP A 145 8.73 -8.36 -0.48
CA ASP A 145 8.02 -7.08 -0.48
C ASP A 145 8.89 -5.95 -1.02
N ALA A 146 10.12 -5.81 -0.52
CA ALA A 146 11.06 -4.79 -1.00
C ALA A 146 11.34 -4.91 -2.51
N LYS A 147 11.41 -6.14 -3.05
CA LYS A 147 11.56 -6.41 -4.48
C LYS A 147 10.34 -5.93 -5.27
N ALA A 148 9.13 -6.24 -4.79
CA ALA A 148 7.89 -5.82 -5.42
C ALA A 148 7.77 -4.29 -5.40
N PHE A 149 8.00 -3.66 -4.25
CA PHE A 149 8.02 -2.21 -4.10
C PHE A 149 9.06 -1.55 -5.03
N ALA A 150 10.27 -2.09 -5.08
CA ALA A 150 11.31 -1.58 -5.99
C ALA A 150 10.90 -1.74 -7.47
N GLY A 151 10.16 -2.78 -7.83
CA GLY A 151 9.54 -2.96 -9.15
C GLY A 151 8.59 -1.83 -9.48
N LEU A 152 7.64 -1.54 -8.60
CA LEU A 152 6.72 -0.42 -8.72
C LEU A 152 7.45 0.92 -8.86
N MET A 153 8.45 1.19 -8.03
CA MET A 153 9.19 2.45 -8.05
C MET A 153 10.02 2.64 -9.33
N ARG A 154 10.58 1.56 -9.89
CA ARG A 154 11.26 1.62 -11.20
C ARG A 154 10.26 1.95 -12.31
N HIS A 155 9.12 1.28 -12.32
CA HIS A 155 8.07 1.53 -13.29
C HIS A 155 7.55 2.97 -13.22
N LEU A 156 7.23 3.48 -12.04
CA LEU A 156 6.82 4.87 -11.85
C LEU A 156 7.87 5.87 -12.32
N ARG A 157 9.15 5.59 -12.10
CA ARG A 157 10.23 6.45 -12.63
C ARG A 157 10.23 6.49 -14.16
N GLU A 158 9.90 5.40 -14.83
CA GLU A 158 9.84 5.31 -16.29
C GLU A 158 8.65 6.07 -16.86
N ILE A 159 7.45 5.86 -16.28
CA ILE A 159 6.20 6.43 -16.83
C ILE A 159 5.91 7.84 -16.35
N ASP A 160 6.40 8.23 -15.16
CA ASP A 160 6.02 9.47 -14.48
C ASP A 160 7.20 10.36 -14.05
N GLY A 161 8.43 9.94 -14.30
CA GLY A 161 9.64 10.66 -13.84
C GLY A 161 9.77 12.10 -14.37
N LYS A 162 9.14 12.42 -15.49
CA LYS A 162 9.08 13.77 -16.07
C LYS A 162 7.81 14.52 -15.66
N GLU A 163 6.67 13.85 -15.73
CA GLU A 163 5.34 14.44 -15.51
C GLU A 163 5.04 14.71 -14.03
N ARG A 164 5.64 13.90 -13.13
CA ARG A 164 5.49 14.06 -11.67
C ARG A 164 4.05 14.10 -11.19
N THR A 165 3.20 13.29 -11.79
CA THR A 165 1.81 13.09 -11.39
C THR A 165 1.75 12.47 -10.00
N VAL A 166 2.67 11.54 -9.71
CA VAL A 166 2.85 10.90 -8.40
C VAL A 166 3.81 11.73 -7.57
N LEU A 167 3.30 12.35 -6.49
CA LEU A 167 4.07 13.22 -5.61
C LEU A 167 4.86 12.46 -4.54
N ALA A 168 4.29 11.37 -4.04
CA ALA A 168 4.84 10.59 -2.94
C ALA A 168 4.28 9.17 -2.93
N VAL A 169 4.92 8.30 -2.18
CA VAL A 169 4.42 6.97 -1.86
C VAL A 169 4.55 6.76 -0.36
N GLN A 170 3.45 6.39 0.29
CA GLN A 170 3.48 5.86 1.66
C GLN A 170 3.92 4.40 1.58
N VAL A 171 4.97 4.07 2.31
CA VAL A 171 5.49 2.70 2.36
C VAL A 171 4.84 1.99 3.52
N GLU A 172 4.07 0.93 3.24
CA GLU A 172 3.29 0.16 4.21
C GLU A 172 2.18 0.97 4.90
N ASN A 173 1.30 0.28 5.59
CA ASN A 173 0.23 0.91 6.34
C ASN A 173 -0.04 0.20 7.65
N GLU A 174 0.04 0.93 8.77
CA GLU A 174 -0.24 0.46 10.12
C GLU A 174 0.45 -0.87 10.44
N THR A 175 1.78 -0.83 10.36
CA THR A 175 2.64 -1.99 10.63
C THR A 175 2.52 -2.45 12.07
N GLY A 176 2.59 -3.77 12.30
CA GLY A 176 2.59 -4.35 13.64
C GLY A 176 1.62 -5.50 13.82
N VAL A 177 1.41 -5.87 15.07
CA VAL A 177 0.55 -6.98 15.47
C VAL A 177 -0.57 -6.47 16.35
N GLN A 178 -1.81 -6.56 15.90
CA GLN A 178 -2.96 -6.11 16.70
C GLN A 178 -3.10 -6.92 17.99
N GLY A 179 -3.24 -6.21 19.12
CA GLY A 179 -3.49 -6.80 20.43
C GLY A 179 -2.27 -7.43 21.11
N SER A 180 -1.09 -7.25 20.59
CA SER A 180 0.18 -7.58 21.25
C SER A 180 1.14 -6.42 21.13
N ALA A 181 1.96 -6.19 22.16
CA ALA A 181 2.97 -5.13 22.14
C ALA A 181 4.14 -5.48 21.20
N ARG A 182 4.37 -6.77 20.98
CA ARG A 182 5.37 -7.31 20.05
C ARG A 182 4.94 -8.68 19.52
N GLU A 183 5.65 -9.17 18.56
CA GLU A 183 5.58 -10.55 18.11
C GLU A 183 6.26 -11.49 19.13
N HIS A 184 5.77 -12.73 19.23
CA HIS A 184 6.25 -13.81 20.10
C HIS A 184 6.50 -15.11 19.32
N SER A 185 6.87 -15.01 18.04
CA SER A 185 7.29 -16.16 17.25
C SER A 185 8.71 -16.61 17.63
N THR A 186 9.10 -17.79 17.16
CA THR A 186 10.48 -18.28 17.32
C THR A 186 11.53 -17.35 16.69
N LEU A 187 11.15 -16.51 15.75
CA LEU A 187 12.01 -15.48 15.18
C LEU A 187 12.21 -14.28 16.12
N ALA A 188 11.31 -14.11 17.08
CA ALA A 188 11.29 -12.98 18.02
C ALA A 188 11.98 -13.28 19.36
N GLU A 189 12.22 -14.55 19.67
CA GLU A 189 12.88 -15.04 20.90
C GLU A 189 14.35 -15.37 20.63
#